data_fbf6069550ff6aea46f6dc2476ea8fc2
#
_entry.id   fbf6069550ff6aea46f6dc2476ea8fc2
#
_cell.length_a   1.000
_cell.length_b   1.000
_cell.length_c   1.000
_cell.angle_alpha   90.00
_cell.angle_beta   90.00
_cell.angle_gamma   90.00
#
_symmetry.space_group_name_H-M   'P 1'
#
loop_
_entity.id
_entity.type
_entity.pdbx_description
1 polymer ?
#
loop_
_entity_poly.entity_id
_entity_poly.type
_entity_poly.pdbx_seq_one_letter_code
_entity_poly.pdbx_strand_id
1 'polypeptide(L)'
;MLENLIERLVRYAKIDTQSDFTSDTTPSTEGQWNLLHELEKEMKSIGLKEVSMDDAGYLFGTLPANTDKEIPVIGFLAHVDTATDFTGKNVNPKRIDNYDGQDIPLNDNIHMLVADFPALKNYVGHTLITTDGTTLLGADNKAGIAEIMTAMDYLIKHPEIEHGKIRVAFTPDEEIGRGPHKFDVKRFGAEYAYTMDGGPLGELQYESFNAASGKLIVQGKSVHPGSAKDKMVNAQTVAIQFQQEMPKNEVPELTEGYEGFIHLNNFVGDVETAELSYIIRDFDKEKFEEKKQHMQAVAEKLQQQYGKEVIHLELEDQYYNMREKIVPVMKIVDYAEQVMKTLEIEPNIVPVRGGTDGSQLSYMGLPTPNIFTGGENYHGKYEFISAENMEKATQVIIELVKSAK
;
A
#
# COMPACT_ATOMS: atom_id res chain seq x y z
N MET A 1 9.75 11.42 -22.63
CA MET A 1 9.36 10.56 -21.48
C MET A 1 8.36 11.28 -20.59
N LEU A 2 8.65 12.47 -20.10
CA LEU A 2 7.82 13.24 -19.16
C LEU A 2 6.35 13.39 -19.60
N GLU A 3 6.09 13.87 -20.81
CA GLU A 3 4.71 14.07 -21.28
C GLU A 3 3.93 12.75 -21.43
N ASN A 4 4.59 11.65 -21.77
CA ASN A 4 3.94 10.33 -21.83
C ASN A 4 3.55 9.82 -20.44
N LEU A 5 4.37 10.11 -19.42
CA LEU A 5 4.05 9.78 -18.02
C LEU A 5 2.82 10.56 -17.54
N ILE A 6 2.81 11.87 -17.79
CA ILE A 6 1.69 12.74 -17.41
C ILE A 6 0.40 12.28 -18.11
N GLU A 7 0.47 12.00 -19.43
CA GLU A 7 -0.70 11.53 -20.18
C GLU A 7 -1.25 10.22 -19.63
N ARG A 8 -0.38 9.24 -19.37
CA ARG A 8 -0.78 7.95 -18.78
C ARG A 8 -1.40 8.15 -17.41
N LEU A 9 -0.74 8.87 -16.50
CA LEU A 9 -1.27 9.13 -15.17
C LEU A 9 -2.66 9.79 -15.22
N VAL A 10 -2.81 10.85 -15.99
CA VAL A 10 -4.09 11.59 -16.12
C VAL A 10 -5.18 10.69 -16.71
N ARG A 11 -4.87 9.87 -17.70
CA ARG A 11 -5.81 8.93 -18.29
C ARG A 11 -6.24 7.85 -17.32
N TYR A 12 -5.30 7.24 -16.59
CA TYR A 12 -5.60 6.21 -15.60
C TYR A 12 -6.36 6.78 -14.39
N ALA A 13 -5.98 7.97 -13.92
CA ALA A 13 -6.62 8.64 -12.78
C ALA A 13 -8.12 8.88 -12.98
N LYS A 14 -8.56 9.10 -14.22
CA LYS A 14 -9.97 9.34 -14.55
C LYS A 14 -10.85 8.08 -14.49
N ILE A 15 -10.27 6.91 -14.41
CA ILE A 15 -11.01 5.66 -14.24
C ILE A 15 -11.17 5.41 -12.74
N ASP A 16 -12.42 5.37 -12.27
CA ASP A 16 -12.73 5.06 -10.87
C ASP A 16 -12.44 3.59 -10.58
N THR A 17 -11.46 3.34 -9.71
CA THR A 17 -11.02 2.00 -9.34
C THR A 17 -11.00 1.78 -7.82
N GLN A 18 -11.78 2.57 -7.07
CA GLN A 18 -11.83 2.42 -5.62
C GLN A 18 -12.23 0.99 -5.25
N SER A 19 -11.48 0.39 -4.32
CA SER A 19 -11.77 -0.93 -3.75
C SER A 19 -12.93 -0.87 -2.74
N ASP A 20 -13.48 -2.04 -2.38
CA ASP A 20 -14.61 -2.18 -1.46
C ASP A 20 -14.38 -3.32 -0.47
N PHE A 21 -14.20 -2.99 0.80
CA PHE A 21 -14.05 -3.95 1.89
C PHE A 21 -15.23 -4.92 2.04
N THR A 22 -16.43 -4.49 1.64
CA THR A 22 -17.67 -5.26 1.84
C THR A 22 -17.91 -6.29 0.75
N SER A 23 -17.16 -6.19 -0.35
CA SER A 23 -17.27 -7.11 -1.48
C SER A 23 -16.54 -8.44 -1.20
N ASP A 24 -17.17 -9.54 -1.60
CA ASP A 24 -16.57 -10.88 -1.56
C ASP A 24 -15.88 -11.27 -2.87
N THR A 25 -15.92 -10.40 -3.88
CA THR A 25 -15.30 -10.65 -5.18
C THR A 25 -13.85 -10.18 -5.23
N THR A 26 -13.08 -10.71 -6.19
CA THR A 26 -11.74 -10.23 -6.56
C THR A 26 -11.70 -10.03 -8.08
N PRO A 27 -11.46 -8.82 -8.60
CA PRO A 27 -11.42 -7.54 -7.88
C PRO A 27 -12.71 -7.23 -7.11
N SER A 28 -12.60 -6.43 -6.06
CA SER A 28 -13.74 -6.06 -5.21
C SER A 28 -14.74 -5.11 -5.88
N THR A 29 -14.33 -4.45 -6.97
CA THR A 29 -15.18 -3.49 -7.71
C THR A 29 -15.03 -3.63 -9.21
N GLU A 30 -16.09 -3.31 -9.94
CA GLU A 30 -16.12 -3.34 -11.41
C GLU A 30 -15.17 -2.31 -12.04
N GLY A 31 -14.96 -1.17 -11.38
CA GLY A 31 -14.06 -0.12 -11.87
C GLY A 31 -12.62 -0.59 -12.06
N GLN A 32 -12.15 -1.52 -11.25
CA GLN A 32 -10.82 -2.11 -11.40
C GLN A 32 -10.68 -2.89 -12.71
N TRP A 33 -11.73 -3.64 -13.12
CA TRP A 33 -11.76 -4.30 -14.41
C TRP A 33 -11.62 -3.31 -15.57
N ASN A 34 -12.24 -2.15 -15.46
CA ASN A 34 -12.18 -1.11 -16.52
C ASN A 34 -10.73 -0.67 -16.77
N LEU A 35 -9.98 -0.40 -15.71
CA LEU A 35 -8.55 -0.04 -15.84
C LEU A 35 -7.72 -1.23 -16.32
N LEU A 36 -7.96 -2.43 -15.79
CA LEU A 36 -7.24 -3.64 -16.20
C LEU A 36 -7.42 -3.95 -17.69
N HIS A 37 -8.61 -3.81 -18.23
CA HIS A 37 -8.87 -3.98 -19.67
C HIS A 37 -8.18 -2.92 -20.52
N GLU A 38 -8.12 -1.67 -20.06
CA GLU A 38 -7.40 -0.60 -20.71
C GLU A 38 -5.89 -0.90 -20.74
N LEU A 39 -5.34 -1.34 -19.62
CA LEU A 39 -3.94 -1.72 -19.49
C LEU A 39 -3.58 -2.96 -20.35
N GLU A 40 -4.47 -3.95 -20.42
CA GLU A 40 -4.29 -5.11 -21.28
C GLU A 40 -4.13 -4.71 -22.76
N LYS A 41 -4.99 -3.82 -23.23
CA LYS A 41 -4.91 -3.26 -24.58
C LYS A 41 -3.62 -2.49 -24.81
N GLU A 42 -3.25 -1.64 -23.85
CA GLU A 42 -2.03 -0.84 -23.94
C GLU A 42 -0.76 -1.69 -23.93
N MET A 43 -0.69 -2.71 -23.04
CA MET A 43 0.42 -3.66 -23.02
C MET A 43 0.64 -4.34 -24.37
N LYS A 44 -0.45 -4.80 -25.00
CA LYS A 44 -0.40 -5.39 -26.35
C LYS A 44 0.03 -4.37 -27.40
N SER A 45 -0.48 -3.15 -27.31
CA SER A 45 -0.21 -2.05 -28.24
C SER A 45 1.26 -1.61 -28.22
N ILE A 46 1.89 -1.52 -27.06
CA ILE A 46 3.31 -1.16 -26.97
C ILE A 46 4.25 -2.32 -27.35
N GLY A 47 3.75 -3.54 -27.43
CA GLY A 47 4.50 -4.70 -27.92
C GLY A 47 4.92 -5.71 -26.88
N LEU A 48 4.41 -5.64 -25.63
CA LEU A 48 4.61 -6.68 -24.63
C LEU A 48 4.06 -8.01 -25.12
N LYS A 49 4.68 -9.10 -24.70
CA LYS A 49 4.32 -10.48 -25.07
C LYS A 49 3.65 -11.18 -23.89
N GLU A 50 3.05 -12.33 -24.18
CA GLU A 50 2.38 -13.17 -23.16
C GLU A 50 1.42 -12.37 -22.28
N VAL A 51 0.78 -11.33 -22.83
CA VAL A 51 -0.19 -10.51 -22.10
C VAL A 51 -1.41 -11.33 -21.81
N SER A 52 -1.73 -11.50 -20.52
CA SER A 52 -2.84 -12.34 -20.08
C SER A 52 -3.40 -11.85 -18.76
N MET A 53 -4.71 -11.88 -18.65
CA MET A 53 -5.46 -11.56 -17.44
C MET A 53 -6.21 -12.78 -16.96
N ASP A 54 -6.18 -13.06 -15.66
CA ASP A 54 -6.94 -14.17 -15.11
C ASP A 54 -8.33 -13.73 -14.59
N ASP A 55 -9.12 -14.71 -14.14
CA ASP A 55 -10.49 -14.48 -13.66
C ASP A 55 -10.56 -13.69 -12.35
N ALA A 56 -9.42 -13.51 -11.66
CA ALA A 56 -9.29 -12.72 -10.44
C ALA A 56 -8.71 -11.32 -10.69
N GLY A 57 -8.52 -10.94 -11.96
CA GLY A 57 -8.06 -9.60 -12.34
C GLY A 57 -6.56 -9.35 -12.21
N TYR A 58 -5.74 -10.40 -12.17
CA TYR A 58 -4.29 -10.23 -12.25
C TYR A 58 -3.87 -10.17 -13.71
N LEU A 59 -3.30 -9.04 -14.11
CA LEU A 59 -2.84 -8.80 -15.47
C LEU A 59 -1.33 -8.96 -15.54
N PHE A 60 -0.87 -9.87 -16.37
CA PHE A 60 0.54 -10.17 -16.61
C PHE A 60 1.00 -9.80 -18.01
N GLY A 61 2.25 -9.41 -18.12
CA GLY A 61 2.92 -9.20 -19.41
C GLY A 61 4.41 -9.52 -19.33
N THR A 62 5.01 -9.74 -20.48
CA THR A 62 6.44 -10.08 -20.61
C THR A 62 7.11 -9.15 -21.62
N LEU A 63 8.26 -8.61 -21.22
CA LEU A 63 9.26 -8.14 -22.18
C LEU A 63 10.32 -9.25 -22.32
N PRO A 64 10.42 -9.93 -23.47
CA PRO A 64 11.39 -11.01 -23.68
C PRO A 64 12.82 -10.50 -23.56
N ALA A 65 13.74 -11.35 -23.10
CA ALA A 65 15.16 -11.04 -23.16
C ALA A 65 15.60 -10.71 -24.60
N ASN A 66 16.51 -9.76 -24.73
CA ASN A 66 17.14 -9.41 -26.02
C ASN A 66 18.62 -9.80 -26.07
N THR A 67 19.06 -10.68 -25.19
CA THR A 67 20.44 -11.20 -25.07
C THR A 67 20.42 -12.68 -24.78
N ASP A 68 21.51 -13.39 -25.12
CA ASP A 68 21.74 -14.81 -24.79
C ASP A 68 22.40 -14.99 -23.42
N LYS A 69 22.68 -13.92 -22.69
CA LYS A 69 23.25 -13.99 -21.34
C LYS A 69 22.21 -14.52 -20.36
N GLU A 70 22.67 -15.30 -19.37
CA GLU A 70 21.85 -15.69 -18.24
C GLU A 70 21.70 -14.50 -17.28
N ILE A 71 20.54 -13.84 -17.36
CA ILE A 71 20.17 -12.72 -16.50
C ILE A 71 18.91 -13.12 -15.69
N PRO A 72 18.87 -12.87 -14.39
CA PRO A 72 17.70 -13.16 -13.57
C PRO A 72 16.42 -12.53 -14.13
N VAL A 73 15.31 -13.24 -14.03
CA VAL A 73 14.00 -12.69 -14.42
C VAL A 73 13.51 -11.73 -13.33
N ILE A 74 13.38 -10.46 -13.69
CA ILE A 74 12.94 -9.40 -12.76
C ILE A 74 11.48 -9.09 -13.01
N GLY A 75 10.73 -8.89 -11.91
CA GLY A 75 9.36 -8.43 -11.94
C GLY A 75 9.20 -6.96 -11.53
N PHE A 76 8.22 -6.27 -12.12
CA PHE A 76 7.73 -4.97 -11.67
C PHE A 76 6.22 -5.03 -11.50
N LEU A 77 5.73 -4.52 -10.38
CA LEU A 77 4.31 -4.58 -10.00
C LEU A 77 3.80 -3.21 -9.56
N ALA A 78 2.53 -2.97 -9.80
CA ALA A 78 1.76 -1.88 -9.25
C ALA A 78 0.29 -2.31 -9.09
N HIS A 79 -0.43 -1.73 -8.12
CA HIS A 79 -1.84 -2.04 -7.95
C HIS A 79 -2.74 -1.06 -8.71
N VAL A 80 -3.92 -1.54 -9.08
CA VAL A 80 -4.87 -0.76 -9.90
C VAL A 80 -5.93 -0.05 -9.08
N ASP A 81 -6.22 -0.55 -7.88
CA ASP A 81 -7.24 0.05 -7.02
C ASP A 81 -6.75 1.33 -6.33
N THR A 82 -7.70 2.09 -5.84
CA THR A 82 -7.46 3.26 -4.99
C THR A 82 -8.07 3.08 -3.61
N ALA A 83 -7.51 3.81 -2.64
CA ALA A 83 -7.89 3.77 -1.24
C ALA A 83 -9.39 4.06 -1.02
N THR A 84 -9.91 3.49 0.04
CA THR A 84 -11.32 3.68 0.46
C THR A 84 -11.54 4.92 1.31
N ASP A 85 -10.47 5.60 1.72
CA ASP A 85 -10.50 6.75 2.63
C ASP A 85 -11.16 7.99 2.02
N PHE A 86 -11.01 8.18 0.71
CA PHE A 86 -11.58 9.31 -0.01
C PHE A 86 -12.01 8.87 -1.41
N THR A 87 -13.04 9.56 -1.97
CA THR A 87 -13.59 9.17 -3.27
C THR A 87 -12.60 9.29 -4.43
N GLY A 88 -12.55 8.26 -5.27
CA GLY A 88 -11.84 8.23 -6.55
C GLY A 88 -12.75 8.42 -7.77
N LYS A 89 -14.00 8.87 -7.54
CA LYS A 89 -14.99 9.05 -8.60
C LYS A 89 -14.92 10.45 -9.21
N ASN A 90 -14.89 10.52 -10.54
CA ASN A 90 -14.80 11.78 -11.29
C ASN A 90 -13.52 12.59 -10.97
N VAL A 91 -12.40 11.92 -10.86
CA VAL A 91 -11.11 12.59 -10.65
C VAL A 91 -10.81 13.56 -11.79
N ASN A 92 -10.48 14.78 -11.43
CA ASN A 92 -10.14 15.87 -12.36
C ASN A 92 -8.71 16.35 -12.07
N PRO A 93 -7.68 15.69 -12.61
CA PRO A 93 -6.31 16.06 -12.37
C PRO A 93 -5.99 17.44 -12.90
N LYS A 94 -5.30 18.24 -12.08
CA LYS A 94 -4.81 19.58 -12.46
C LYS A 94 -3.31 19.57 -12.64
N ARG A 95 -2.83 20.16 -13.70
CA ARG A 95 -1.41 20.34 -14.02
C ARG A 95 -0.94 21.74 -13.63
N ILE A 96 0.18 21.81 -12.92
CA ILE A 96 0.86 23.05 -12.53
C ILE A 96 2.28 22.97 -13.07
N ASP A 97 2.57 23.72 -14.11
CA ASP A 97 3.91 23.79 -14.67
C ASP A 97 4.78 24.79 -13.88
N ASN A 98 6.06 24.47 -13.71
CA ASN A 98 7.03 25.32 -13.07
C ASN A 98 6.53 25.88 -11.72
N TYR A 99 6.18 24.97 -10.80
CA TYR A 99 5.63 25.31 -9.49
C TYR A 99 6.50 26.34 -8.75
N ASP A 100 5.88 27.37 -8.22
CA ASP A 100 6.56 28.55 -7.66
C ASP A 100 6.81 28.48 -6.15
N GLY A 101 6.38 27.40 -5.48
CA GLY A 101 6.55 27.22 -4.04
C GLY A 101 5.47 27.89 -3.17
N GLN A 102 4.41 28.41 -3.77
CA GLN A 102 3.29 29.03 -3.05
C GLN A 102 2.17 28.03 -2.76
N ASP A 103 1.20 28.45 -1.95
CA ASP A 103 -0.02 27.69 -1.70
C ASP A 103 -0.73 27.35 -3.01
N ILE A 104 -1.27 26.14 -3.11
CA ILE A 104 -1.93 25.65 -4.31
C ILE A 104 -3.45 25.69 -4.12
N PRO A 105 -4.20 26.55 -4.84
CA PRO A 105 -5.65 26.51 -4.84
C PRO A 105 -6.11 25.28 -5.62
N LEU A 106 -6.79 24.34 -4.94
CA LEU A 106 -7.43 23.20 -5.58
C LEU A 106 -8.79 23.55 -6.16
N ASN A 107 -9.52 24.38 -5.43
CA ASN A 107 -10.77 25.03 -5.86
C ASN A 107 -10.97 26.32 -5.03
N ASP A 108 -12.12 26.98 -5.19
CA ASP A 108 -12.41 28.26 -4.52
C ASP A 108 -12.37 28.17 -2.98
N ASN A 109 -12.61 27.00 -2.41
CA ASN A 109 -12.74 26.80 -0.97
C ASN A 109 -11.61 25.96 -0.36
N ILE A 110 -10.82 25.26 -1.17
CA ILE A 110 -9.82 24.30 -0.70
C ILE A 110 -8.46 24.64 -1.30
N HIS A 111 -7.49 24.88 -0.40
CA HIS A 111 -6.12 25.21 -0.74
C HIS A 111 -5.17 24.24 -0.06
N MET A 112 -4.17 23.78 -0.77
CA MET A 112 -3.04 23.05 -0.20
C MET A 112 -2.04 24.08 0.27
N LEU A 113 -2.00 24.30 1.59
CA LEU A 113 -1.15 25.33 2.20
C LEU A 113 0.27 24.80 2.42
N VAL A 114 1.26 25.60 2.06
CA VAL A 114 2.67 25.26 2.34
C VAL A 114 2.93 25.14 3.85
N ALA A 115 2.20 25.89 4.68
CA ALA A 115 2.28 25.80 6.13
C ALA A 115 1.85 24.42 6.66
N ASP A 116 0.84 23.81 6.04
CA ASP A 116 0.34 22.47 6.40
C ASP A 116 1.19 21.35 5.75
N PHE A 117 1.72 21.61 4.56
CA PHE A 117 2.50 20.68 3.76
C PHE A 117 3.86 21.28 3.36
N PRO A 118 4.82 21.41 4.33
CA PRO A 118 6.11 22.07 4.07
C PRO A 118 6.96 21.40 3.00
N ALA A 119 6.73 20.11 2.73
CA ALA A 119 7.41 19.37 1.68
C ALA A 119 7.19 19.96 0.28
N LEU A 120 6.11 20.72 0.05
CA LEU A 120 5.87 21.45 -1.20
C LEU A 120 7.08 22.32 -1.62
N LYS A 121 7.85 22.85 -0.67
CA LYS A 121 9.05 23.64 -0.96
C LYS A 121 10.13 22.89 -1.74
N ASN A 122 10.13 21.55 -1.67
CA ASN A 122 11.06 20.70 -2.39
C ASN A 122 10.74 20.58 -3.89
N TYR A 123 9.58 21.07 -4.31
CA TYR A 123 9.05 20.90 -5.65
C TYR A 123 9.06 22.18 -6.50
N VAL A 124 9.71 23.22 -6.04
CA VAL A 124 9.86 24.47 -6.82
C VAL A 124 10.54 24.18 -8.15
N GLY A 125 9.91 24.64 -9.24
CA GLY A 125 10.36 24.38 -10.62
C GLY A 125 9.82 23.09 -11.23
N HIS A 126 9.19 22.22 -10.44
CA HIS A 126 8.60 20.97 -10.96
C HIS A 126 7.24 21.18 -11.63
N THR A 127 6.87 20.22 -12.45
CA THR A 127 5.51 20.05 -12.95
C THR A 127 4.73 19.17 -11.96
N LEU A 128 3.72 19.72 -11.32
CA LEU A 128 2.88 18.98 -10.37
C LEU A 128 1.55 18.59 -10.99
N ILE A 129 1.09 17.39 -10.64
CA ILE A 129 -0.27 16.94 -10.90
C ILE A 129 -0.99 16.84 -9.55
N THR A 130 -2.10 17.55 -9.42
CA THR A 130 -2.91 17.63 -8.20
C THR A 130 -4.35 17.19 -8.45
N THR A 131 -5.14 17.12 -7.38
CA THR A 131 -6.60 16.99 -7.45
C THR A 131 -7.25 18.36 -7.65
N ASP A 132 -8.56 18.37 -7.83
CA ASP A 132 -9.38 19.58 -7.77
C ASP A 132 -9.99 19.83 -6.37
N GLY A 133 -9.56 19.07 -5.36
CA GLY A 133 -10.03 19.16 -3.98
C GLY A 133 -11.34 18.40 -3.69
N THR A 134 -11.94 17.73 -4.68
CA THR A 134 -13.20 16.97 -4.52
C THR A 134 -12.98 15.46 -4.43
N THR A 135 -11.82 14.98 -4.86
CA THR A 135 -11.45 13.56 -4.90
C THR A 135 -10.00 13.38 -4.46
N LEU A 136 -9.58 12.12 -4.25
CA LEU A 136 -8.16 11.80 -4.31
C LEU A 136 -7.64 11.91 -5.76
N LEU A 137 -6.32 11.81 -5.97
CA LEU A 137 -5.74 11.79 -7.33
C LEU A 137 -5.67 10.37 -7.90
N GLY A 138 -5.35 9.40 -7.06
CA GLY A 138 -5.06 8.02 -7.46
C GLY A 138 -3.65 7.82 -7.98
N ALA A 139 -2.71 8.74 -7.69
CA ALA A 139 -1.29 8.53 -7.95
C ALA A 139 -0.77 7.30 -7.21
N ASP A 140 -1.30 7.02 -6.06
CA ASP A 140 -1.22 5.75 -5.35
C ASP A 140 -2.35 4.83 -5.87
N ASN A 141 -2.10 3.88 -6.79
CA ASN A 141 -0.78 3.57 -7.35
C ASN A 141 -0.74 3.65 -8.91
N LYS A 142 -1.57 4.49 -9.49
CA LYS A 142 -1.61 4.68 -10.95
C LYS A 142 -0.34 5.36 -11.50
N ALA A 143 0.42 6.04 -10.62
CA ALA A 143 1.74 6.53 -10.95
C ALA A 143 2.72 5.38 -11.20
N GLY A 144 2.77 4.38 -10.32
CA GLY A 144 3.57 3.19 -10.52
C GLY A 144 3.22 2.43 -11.80
N ILE A 145 1.93 2.35 -12.13
CA ILE A 145 1.46 1.79 -13.40
C ILE A 145 2.03 2.57 -14.59
N ALA A 146 1.91 3.91 -14.57
CA ALA A 146 2.41 4.77 -15.63
C ALA A 146 3.94 4.67 -15.80
N GLU A 147 4.67 4.58 -14.71
CA GLU A 147 6.13 4.44 -14.68
C GLU A 147 6.57 3.10 -15.29
N ILE A 148 5.94 1.99 -14.90
CA ILE A 148 6.23 0.66 -15.47
C ILE A 148 5.90 0.63 -16.96
N MET A 149 4.73 1.10 -17.36
CA MET A 149 4.31 1.11 -18.77
C MET A 149 5.23 1.98 -19.62
N THR A 150 5.65 3.13 -19.12
CA THR A 150 6.57 4.03 -19.82
C THR A 150 7.97 3.44 -19.93
N ALA A 151 8.46 2.75 -18.88
CA ALA A 151 9.75 2.06 -18.91
C ALA A 151 9.74 0.92 -19.94
N MET A 152 8.68 0.12 -20.00
CA MET A 152 8.55 -0.97 -20.98
C MET A 152 8.47 -0.43 -22.40
N ASP A 153 7.66 0.60 -22.65
CA ASP A 153 7.57 1.27 -23.96
C ASP A 153 8.94 1.82 -24.40
N TYR A 154 9.68 2.44 -23.47
CA TYR A 154 11.02 2.94 -23.72
C TYR A 154 12.01 1.81 -24.11
N LEU A 155 12.05 0.74 -23.33
CA LEU A 155 12.95 -0.40 -23.60
C LEU A 155 12.65 -1.08 -24.93
N ILE A 156 11.37 -1.22 -25.29
CA ILE A 156 10.97 -1.78 -26.60
C ILE A 156 11.47 -0.91 -27.77
N LYS A 157 11.43 0.41 -27.60
CA LYS A 157 11.93 1.37 -28.62
C LYS A 157 13.45 1.51 -28.65
N HIS A 158 14.14 1.00 -27.62
CA HIS A 158 15.60 1.07 -27.49
C HIS A 158 16.21 -0.34 -27.37
N PRO A 159 16.10 -1.17 -28.42
CA PRO A 159 16.60 -2.55 -28.40
C PRO A 159 18.12 -2.68 -28.21
N GLU A 160 18.87 -1.59 -28.36
CA GLU A 160 20.29 -1.51 -28.03
C GLU A 160 20.57 -1.63 -26.51
N ILE A 161 19.56 -1.43 -25.65
CA ILE A 161 19.67 -1.66 -24.23
C ILE A 161 19.51 -3.16 -23.97
N GLU A 162 20.62 -3.80 -23.62
CA GLU A 162 20.66 -5.22 -23.33
C GLU A 162 19.98 -5.54 -21.99
N HIS A 163 19.06 -6.50 -21.96
CA HIS A 163 18.33 -6.92 -20.76
C HIS A 163 17.88 -8.38 -20.80
N GLY A 164 17.70 -8.96 -19.62
CA GLY A 164 17.05 -10.25 -19.44
C GLY A 164 15.54 -10.20 -19.63
N LYS A 165 14.87 -11.31 -19.36
CA LYS A 165 13.41 -11.37 -19.36
C LYS A 165 12.85 -10.50 -18.23
N ILE A 166 11.85 -9.66 -18.53
CA ILE A 166 11.15 -8.81 -17.56
C ILE A 166 9.70 -9.24 -17.48
N ARG A 167 9.19 -9.35 -16.26
CA ARG A 167 7.77 -9.62 -16.00
C ARG A 167 7.11 -8.37 -15.44
N VAL A 168 5.91 -8.10 -15.90
CA VAL A 168 5.07 -7.00 -15.41
C VAL A 168 3.78 -7.58 -14.87
N ALA A 169 3.32 -7.09 -13.73
CA ALA A 169 2.02 -7.44 -13.19
C ALA A 169 1.28 -6.22 -12.64
N PHE A 170 -0.01 -6.17 -12.88
CA PHE A 170 -0.93 -5.22 -12.24
C PHE A 170 -1.93 -5.99 -11.41
N THR A 171 -2.11 -5.57 -10.16
CA THR A 171 -2.83 -6.31 -9.12
C THR A 171 -4.06 -5.54 -8.65
N PRO A 172 -5.18 -6.23 -8.32
CA PRO A 172 -6.35 -5.61 -7.70
C PRO A 172 -6.24 -5.60 -6.17
N ASP A 173 -7.07 -4.78 -5.51
CA ASP A 173 -7.41 -4.86 -4.08
C ASP A 173 -6.23 -4.76 -3.09
N GLU A 174 -5.17 -4.05 -3.44
CA GLU A 174 -4.05 -3.80 -2.53
C GLU A 174 -4.50 -3.00 -1.31
N GLU A 175 -5.28 -1.95 -1.52
CA GLU A 175 -5.73 -0.98 -0.52
C GLU A 175 -6.66 -1.55 0.56
N ILE A 176 -7.17 -2.74 0.32
CA ILE A 176 -7.96 -3.51 1.31
C ILE A 176 -7.20 -4.76 1.81
N GLY A 177 -5.90 -4.83 1.55
CA GLY A 177 -5.01 -5.89 2.02
C GLY A 177 -5.18 -7.24 1.34
N ARG A 178 -5.85 -7.30 0.20
CA ARG A 178 -6.15 -8.54 -0.54
C ARG A 178 -5.31 -8.71 -1.81
N GLY A 179 -4.45 -7.76 -2.14
CA GLY A 179 -3.72 -7.72 -3.40
C GLY A 179 -3.11 -9.05 -3.83
N PRO A 180 -2.24 -9.68 -3.03
CA PRO A 180 -1.57 -10.92 -3.45
C PRO A 180 -2.35 -12.21 -3.18
N HIS A 181 -3.55 -12.18 -2.61
CA HIS A 181 -4.24 -13.38 -2.12
C HIS A 181 -4.44 -14.47 -3.17
N LYS A 182 -4.66 -14.09 -4.43
CA LYS A 182 -4.82 -15.02 -5.55
C LYS A 182 -3.71 -14.90 -6.59
N PHE A 183 -2.62 -14.20 -6.26
CA PHE A 183 -1.50 -14.00 -7.17
C PHE A 183 -0.75 -15.30 -7.42
N ASP A 184 -0.60 -15.69 -8.67
CA ASP A 184 0.14 -16.89 -9.06
C ASP A 184 1.62 -16.56 -9.28
N VAL A 185 2.42 -16.70 -8.21
CA VAL A 185 3.87 -16.44 -8.22
C VAL A 185 4.59 -17.33 -9.23
N LYS A 186 4.19 -18.58 -9.40
CA LYS A 186 4.80 -19.51 -10.37
C LYS A 186 4.53 -19.09 -11.81
N ARG A 187 3.29 -18.69 -12.11
CA ARG A 187 2.91 -18.15 -13.43
C ARG A 187 3.61 -16.82 -13.69
N PHE A 188 3.76 -15.98 -12.70
CA PHE A 188 4.53 -14.75 -12.82
C PHE A 188 5.98 -15.04 -13.19
N GLY A 189 6.63 -15.98 -12.51
CA GLY A 189 7.90 -16.57 -12.93
C GLY A 189 9.09 -15.62 -12.86
N ALA A 190 9.05 -14.60 -12.00
CA ALA A 190 10.19 -13.76 -11.67
C ALA A 190 10.97 -14.35 -10.47
N GLU A 191 12.27 -14.13 -10.41
CA GLU A 191 13.10 -14.55 -9.29
C GLU A 191 12.97 -13.58 -8.11
N TYR A 192 12.79 -12.31 -8.41
CA TYR A 192 12.47 -11.24 -7.48
C TYR A 192 11.74 -10.12 -8.22
N ALA A 193 11.15 -9.21 -7.49
CA ALA A 193 10.40 -8.13 -8.09
C ALA A 193 10.55 -6.83 -7.28
N TYR A 194 10.04 -5.75 -7.83
CA TYR A 194 9.87 -4.46 -7.15
C TYR A 194 8.43 -3.99 -7.34
N THR A 195 7.79 -3.58 -6.25
CA THR A 195 6.56 -2.78 -6.35
C THR A 195 6.93 -1.31 -6.52
N MET A 196 6.33 -0.67 -7.52
CA MET A 196 6.43 0.77 -7.71
C MET A 196 5.27 1.42 -6.92
N ASP A 197 5.42 1.43 -5.59
CA ASP A 197 4.33 1.75 -4.65
C ASP A 197 4.81 2.58 -3.44
N GLY A 198 6.01 3.12 -3.53
CA GLY A 198 6.56 4.03 -2.53
C GLY A 198 6.05 5.47 -2.69
N GLY A 199 6.47 6.34 -1.80
CA GLY A 199 6.10 7.75 -1.76
C GLY A 199 7.11 8.69 -2.42
N PRO A 200 7.65 9.67 -1.68
CA PRO A 200 8.55 10.69 -2.20
C PRO A 200 9.84 10.14 -2.81
N LEU A 201 10.47 10.97 -3.61
CA LEU A 201 11.74 10.67 -4.28
C LEU A 201 12.76 10.01 -3.34
N GLY A 202 13.30 8.88 -3.79
CA GLY A 202 14.38 8.16 -3.11
C GLY A 202 13.91 7.13 -2.09
N GLU A 203 12.64 7.05 -1.77
CA GLU A 203 12.14 5.99 -0.87
C GLU A 203 12.43 4.60 -1.43
N LEU A 204 13.05 3.78 -0.57
CA LEU A 204 13.34 2.37 -0.82
C LEU A 204 12.98 1.62 0.46
N GLN A 205 12.08 0.65 0.36
CA GLN A 205 11.46 0.02 1.51
C GLN A 205 11.56 -1.50 1.39
N TYR A 206 12.19 -2.13 2.37
CA TYR A 206 12.29 -3.59 2.47
C TYR A 206 11.84 -4.13 3.83
N GLU A 207 11.21 -3.26 4.63
CA GLU A 207 10.58 -3.59 5.91
C GLU A 207 9.14 -3.12 5.93
N SER A 208 8.27 -3.91 6.52
CA SER A 208 6.87 -3.61 6.77
C SER A 208 6.47 -4.04 8.18
N PHE A 209 5.36 -3.58 8.69
CA PHE A 209 4.85 -4.10 9.95
C PHE A 209 4.59 -5.60 9.88
N ASN A 210 4.72 -6.29 11.03
CA ASN A 210 3.91 -7.46 11.31
C ASN A 210 2.52 -6.96 11.71
N ALA A 211 1.48 -7.59 11.26
CA ALA A 211 0.10 -7.10 11.41
C ALA A 211 -0.86 -8.20 11.86
N ALA A 212 -1.68 -7.86 12.82
CA ALA A 212 -2.83 -8.66 13.23
C ALA A 212 -4.06 -7.77 13.44
N SER A 213 -5.22 -8.36 13.30
CA SER A 213 -6.48 -7.82 13.78
C SER A 213 -6.87 -8.45 15.11
N GLY A 214 -7.55 -7.71 15.94
CA GLY A 214 -8.15 -8.19 17.17
C GLY A 214 -9.63 -7.83 17.21
N LYS A 215 -10.45 -8.76 17.65
CA LYS A 215 -11.88 -8.55 17.86
C LYS A 215 -12.26 -9.03 19.25
N LEU A 216 -12.66 -8.11 20.11
CA LEU A 216 -13.21 -8.42 21.42
C LEU A 216 -14.73 -8.37 21.33
N ILE A 217 -15.40 -9.45 21.71
CA ILE A 217 -16.84 -9.54 21.83
C ILE A 217 -17.16 -9.75 23.31
N VAL A 218 -18.01 -8.88 23.88
CA VAL A 218 -18.49 -8.97 25.25
C VAL A 218 -19.98 -9.22 25.23
N GLN A 219 -20.40 -10.29 25.88
CA GLN A 219 -21.80 -10.62 26.12
C GLN A 219 -22.18 -10.22 27.54
N GLY A 220 -22.97 -9.18 27.66
CA GLY A 220 -23.49 -8.72 28.93
C GLY A 220 -24.77 -9.43 29.37
N LYS A 221 -25.38 -8.88 30.38
CA LYS A 221 -26.68 -9.29 30.90
C LYS A 221 -27.47 -8.06 31.34
N SER A 222 -28.43 -7.68 30.52
CA SER A 222 -29.27 -6.52 30.77
C SER A 222 -30.44 -6.89 31.74
N VAL A 223 -30.67 -6.04 32.71
CA VAL A 223 -31.84 -6.06 33.59
C VAL A 223 -32.23 -4.61 33.88
N HIS A 224 -33.43 -4.40 34.45
CA HIS A 224 -33.87 -3.07 34.83
C HIS A 224 -32.87 -2.41 35.80
N PRO A 225 -32.36 -1.20 35.53
CA PRO A 225 -31.32 -0.56 36.35
C PRO A 225 -31.66 -0.43 37.80
N GLY A 226 -32.92 -0.18 38.14
CA GLY A 226 -33.38 -0.07 39.52
C GLY A 226 -33.33 -1.36 40.34
N SER A 227 -33.17 -2.53 39.69
CA SER A 227 -33.06 -3.85 40.30
C SER A 227 -31.83 -4.64 39.86
N ALA A 228 -30.82 -3.93 39.37
CA ALA A 228 -29.66 -4.51 38.70
C ALA A 228 -28.57 -5.07 39.63
N LYS A 229 -28.62 -4.73 40.94
CA LYS A 229 -27.61 -5.18 41.89
C LYS A 229 -27.47 -6.70 41.89
N ASP A 230 -26.23 -7.16 41.75
CA ASP A 230 -25.85 -8.59 41.74
C ASP A 230 -26.46 -9.41 40.56
N LYS A 231 -26.98 -8.72 39.53
CA LYS A 231 -27.61 -9.34 38.34
C LYS A 231 -27.08 -8.85 37.00
N MET A 232 -26.93 -7.53 36.88
CA MET A 232 -26.48 -6.92 35.59
C MET A 232 -25.00 -7.16 35.38
N VAL A 233 -24.67 -7.49 34.15
CA VAL A 233 -23.32 -7.38 33.60
C VAL A 233 -23.40 -6.42 32.44
N ASN A 234 -22.85 -5.23 32.59
CA ASN A 234 -22.84 -4.23 31.53
C ASN A 234 -21.67 -4.49 30.57
N ALA A 235 -21.98 -4.91 29.34
CA ALA A 235 -20.97 -5.25 28.33
C ALA A 235 -20.03 -4.09 28.03
N GLN A 236 -20.54 -2.84 27.96
CA GLN A 236 -19.70 -1.67 27.75
C GLN A 236 -18.69 -1.44 28.86
N THR A 237 -19.10 -1.63 30.13
CA THR A 237 -18.20 -1.48 31.27
C THR A 237 -17.07 -2.51 31.23
N VAL A 238 -17.37 -3.75 30.89
CA VAL A 238 -16.37 -4.81 30.73
C VAL A 238 -15.42 -4.51 29.56
N ALA A 239 -15.96 -4.04 28.44
CA ALA A 239 -15.17 -3.64 27.28
C ALA A 239 -14.22 -2.46 27.60
N ILE A 240 -14.69 -1.48 28.34
CA ILE A 240 -13.87 -0.35 28.83
C ILE A 240 -12.75 -0.86 29.76
N GLN A 241 -13.03 -1.80 30.67
CA GLN A 241 -11.98 -2.40 31.50
C GLN A 241 -10.90 -3.09 30.66
N PHE A 242 -11.27 -3.81 29.60
CA PHE A 242 -10.31 -4.39 28.68
C PHE A 242 -9.44 -3.31 28.04
N GLN A 243 -10.04 -2.25 27.51
CA GLN A 243 -9.30 -1.15 26.89
C GLN A 243 -8.37 -0.43 27.87
N GLN A 244 -8.75 -0.29 29.13
CA GLN A 244 -7.93 0.35 30.16
C GLN A 244 -6.64 -0.41 30.48
N GLU A 245 -6.60 -1.71 30.22
CA GLU A 245 -5.41 -2.56 30.38
C GLU A 245 -4.47 -2.52 29.16
N MET A 246 -4.89 -1.88 28.06
CA MET A 246 -4.01 -1.74 26.89
C MET A 246 -2.94 -0.68 27.12
N PRO A 247 -1.73 -0.83 26.51
CA PRO A 247 -0.64 0.13 26.65
C PRO A 247 -1.06 1.53 26.18
N LYS A 248 -0.97 2.53 27.07
CA LYS A 248 -1.44 3.89 26.78
C LYS A 248 -0.55 4.67 25.83
N ASN A 249 0.74 4.33 25.75
CA ASN A 249 1.74 5.03 24.91
C ASN A 249 1.99 4.31 23.58
N GLU A 250 1.50 3.08 23.42
CA GLU A 250 1.64 2.31 22.19
C GLU A 250 0.37 2.43 21.35
N VAL A 251 0.11 3.65 20.91
CA VAL A 251 -1.04 4.03 20.06
C VAL A 251 -0.54 4.82 18.86
N PRO A 252 -1.24 4.85 17.73
CA PRO A 252 -0.77 5.54 16.53
C PRO A 252 -0.42 7.01 16.75
N GLU A 253 -1.19 7.70 17.61
CA GLU A 253 -1.02 9.12 17.92
C GLU A 253 0.28 9.45 18.69
N LEU A 254 0.93 8.44 19.26
CA LEU A 254 2.12 8.58 20.11
C LEU A 254 3.32 7.77 19.61
N THR A 255 3.26 7.17 18.43
CA THR A 255 4.30 6.29 17.90
C THR A 255 4.78 6.73 16.52
N GLU A 256 6.08 6.54 16.25
CA GLU A 256 6.72 6.85 14.98
C GLU A 256 7.83 5.86 14.65
N GLY A 257 8.43 5.98 13.47
CA GLY A 257 9.58 5.16 13.05
C GLY A 257 9.29 3.67 13.15
N TYR A 258 10.06 2.96 13.96
CA TYR A 258 9.95 1.52 14.19
C TYR A 258 9.06 1.12 15.38
N GLU A 259 8.41 2.09 16.01
CA GLU A 259 7.54 1.83 17.16
C GLU A 259 6.21 1.20 16.72
N GLY A 260 5.80 0.15 17.42
CA GLY A 260 4.53 -0.54 17.21
C GLY A 260 3.40 0.01 18.07
N PHE A 261 2.18 -0.48 17.81
CA PHE A 261 0.98 -0.05 18.54
C PHE A 261 -0.10 -1.12 18.61
N ILE A 262 -1.00 -0.93 19.57
CA ILE A 262 -2.33 -1.56 19.65
C ILE A 262 -3.36 -0.44 19.52
N HIS A 263 -4.07 -0.40 18.42
CA HIS A 263 -5.01 0.65 18.09
C HIS A 263 -6.45 0.17 18.19
N LEU A 264 -7.22 0.78 19.09
CA LEU A 264 -8.68 0.61 19.10
C LEU A 264 -9.28 1.34 17.89
N ASN A 265 -9.69 0.57 16.90
CA ASN A 265 -10.15 1.08 15.62
C ASN A 265 -11.66 1.37 15.59
N ASN A 266 -12.43 0.56 16.33
CA ASN A 266 -13.88 0.70 16.41
C ASN A 266 -14.41 0.17 17.74
N PHE A 267 -15.42 0.83 18.29
CA PHE A 267 -16.14 0.41 19.48
C PHE A 267 -17.63 0.63 19.29
N VAL A 268 -18.40 -0.44 19.32
CA VAL A 268 -19.87 -0.42 19.26
C VAL A 268 -20.40 -1.23 20.45
N GLY A 269 -21.43 -0.75 21.11
CA GLY A 269 -22.01 -1.53 22.20
C GLY A 269 -23.14 -0.86 22.97
N ASP A 270 -23.82 -1.70 23.75
CA ASP A 270 -24.83 -1.34 24.74
C ASP A 270 -24.64 -2.18 26.04
N VAL A 271 -25.65 -2.26 26.87
CA VAL A 271 -25.59 -3.06 28.13
C VAL A 271 -25.50 -4.57 27.84
N GLU A 272 -26.16 -5.02 26.77
CA GLU A 272 -26.27 -6.44 26.42
C GLU A 272 -25.07 -6.96 25.64
N THR A 273 -24.52 -6.16 24.72
CA THR A 273 -23.38 -6.55 23.88
C THR A 273 -22.42 -5.40 23.67
N ALA A 274 -21.13 -5.71 23.55
CA ALA A 274 -20.12 -4.76 23.09
C ALA A 274 -19.12 -5.46 22.17
N GLU A 275 -18.66 -4.74 21.16
CA GLU A 275 -17.65 -5.19 20.20
C GLU A 275 -16.59 -4.13 20.04
N LEU A 276 -15.33 -4.52 20.25
CA LEU A 276 -14.15 -3.69 20.03
C LEU A 276 -13.30 -4.33 18.91
N SER A 277 -12.93 -3.51 17.94
CA SER A 277 -12.02 -3.93 16.86
C SER A 277 -10.67 -3.26 17.03
N TYR A 278 -9.60 -4.04 16.92
CA TYR A 278 -8.21 -3.60 17.10
C TYR A 278 -7.35 -3.85 15.87
N ILE A 279 -6.40 -2.98 15.68
CA ILE A 279 -5.28 -3.14 14.76
C ILE A 279 -4.01 -3.27 15.60
N ILE A 280 -3.25 -4.35 15.42
CA ILE A 280 -2.01 -4.63 16.14
C ILE A 280 -0.86 -4.59 15.13
N ARG A 281 0.16 -3.79 15.42
CA ARG A 281 1.32 -3.56 14.54
C ARG A 281 2.61 -3.50 15.33
N ASP A 282 3.65 -4.18 14.84
CA ASP A 282 5.03 -4.02 15.28
C ASP A 282 6.00 -4.50 14.21
N PHE A 283 7.16 -3.86 14.05
CA PHE A 283 8.22 -4.33 13.15
C PHE A 283 8.97 -5.51 13.73
N ASP A 284 9.12 -5.54 15.05
CA ASP A 284 9.78 -6.62 15.78
C ASP A 284 8.78 -7.76 16.03
N LYS A 285 9.16 -8.98 15.62
CA LYS A 285 8.30 -10.15 15.72
C LYS A 285 8.02 -10.55 17.18
N GLU A 286 9.02 -10.44 18.06
CA GLU A 286 8.84 -10.79 19.48
C GLU A 286 7.89 -9.80 20.14
N LYS A 287 8.09 -8.50 19.95
CA LYS A 287 7.18 -7.46 20.45
C LYS A 287 5.77 -7.57 19.88
N PHE A 288 5.65 -7.96 18.62
CA PHE A 288 4.35 -8.24 18.00
C PHE A 288 3.62 -9.39 18.70
N GLU A 289 4.32 -10.50 18.96
CA GLU A 289 3.76 -11.62 19.71
C GLU A 289 3.44 -11.24 21.17
N GLU A 290 4.29 -10.47 21.85
CA GLU A 290 4.05 -9.95 23.21
C GLU A 290 2.77 -9.11 23.28
N LYS A 291 2.51 -8.27 22.26
CA LYS A 291 1.26 -7.48 22.17
C LYS A 291 0.02 -8.38 22.12
N LYS A 292 0.05 -9.42 21.29
CA LYS A 292 -1.06 -10.39 21.21
C LYS A 292 -1.23 -11.18 22.49
N GLN A 293 -0.12 -11.62 23.09
CA GLN A 293 -0.15 -12.34 24.39
C GLN A 293 -0.69 -11.46 25.50
N HIS A 294 -0.36 -10.18 25.53
CA HIS A 294 -0.90 -9.23 26.50
C HIS A 294 -2.43 -9.12 26.38
N MET A 295 -2.94 -8.95 25.17
CA MET A 295 -4.38 -8.89 24.90
C MET A 295 -5.09 -10.18 25.37
N GLN A 296 -4.49 -11.33 25.07
CA GLN A 296 -5.01 -12.63 25.49
C GLN A 296 -5.03 -12.77 27.01
N ALA A 297 -3.96 -12.38 27.70
CA ALA A 297 -3.88 -12.42 29.16
C ALA A 297 -4.93 -11.53 29.83
N VAL A 298 -5.18 -10.35 29.28
CA VAL A 298 -6.24 -9.44 29.78
C VAL A 298 -7.62 -10.05 29.57
N ALA A 299 -7.89 -10.65 28.41
CA ALA A 299 -9.14 -11.35 28.17
C ALA A 299 -9.36 -12.50 29.17
N GLU A 300 -8.33 -13.31 29.43
CA GLU A 300 -8.38 -14.41 30.41
C GLU A 300 -8.62 -13.90 31.84
N LYS A 301 -7.96 -12.81 32.23
CA LYS A 301 -8.19 -12.15 33.54
C LYS A 301 -9.65 -11.74 33.73
N LEU A 302 -10.24 -11.13 32.70
CA LEU A 302 -11.63 -10.70 32.75
C LEU A 302 -12.60 -11.88 32.62
N GLN A 303 -12.25 -12.95 31.90
CA GLN A 303 -13.01 -14.21 31.92
C GLN A 303 -13.08 -14.85 33.32
N GLN A 304 -12.00 -14.78 34.10
CA GLN A 304 -11.99 -15.24 35.49
C GLN A 304 -12.92 -14.42 36.37
N GLN A 305 -13.07 -13.12 36.09
CA GLN A 305 -13.91 -12.21 36.85
C GLN A 305 -15.40 -12.32 36.49
N TYR A 306 -15.72 -12.44 35.21
CA TYR A 306 -17.10 -12.32 34.70
C TYR A 306 -17.68 -13.63 34.14
N GLY A 307 -16.86 -14.62 33.86
CA GLY A 307 -17.22 -15.88 33.19
C GLY A 307 -16.65 -15.99 31.79
N LYS A 308 -16.37 -17.22 31.36
CA LYS A 308 -15.78 -17.49 30.05
C LYS A 308 -16.70 -17.13 28.88
N GLU A 309 -18.01 -17.22 29.11
CA GLU A 309 -19.06 -16.91 28.14
C GLU A 309 -19.25 -15.40 27.91
N VAL A 310 -18.75 -14.57 28.83
CA VAL A 310 -18.91 -13.12 28.78
C VAL A 310 -17.93 -12.46 27.82
N ILE A 311 -16.73 -13.02 27.67
CA ILE A 311 -15.65 -12.39 26.89
C ILE A 311 -15.09 -13.38 25.88
N HIS A 312 -15.07 -12.96 24.65
CA HIS A 312 -14.44 -13.69 23.55
C HIS A 312 -13.48 -12.77 22.80
N LEU A 313 -12.20 -13.17 22.71
CA LEU A 313 -11.16 -12.47 21.97
C LEU A 313 -10.71 -13.32 20.77
N GLU A 314 -10.83 -12.76 19.59
CA GLU A 314 -10.29 -13.31 18.35
C GLU A 314 -9.07 -12.49 17.93
N LEU A 315 -7.94 -13.15 17.65
CA LEU A 315 -6.72 -12.55 17.11
C LEU A 315 -6.37 -13.26 15.82
N GLU A 316 -6.17 -12.50 14.75
CA GLU A 316 -5.84 -13.05 13.42
C GLU A 316 -4.66 -12.31 12.83
N ASP A 317 -3.59 -13.05 12.48
CA ASP A 317 -2.45 -12.50 11.77
C ASP A 317 -2.83 -12.22 10.32
N GLN A 318 -2.41 -11.06 9.82
CA GLN A 318 -2.75 -10.57 8.48
C GLN A 318 -1.57 -10.66 7.51
N TYR A 319 -0.41 -10.16 7.93
CA TYR A 319 0.85 -10.24 7.19
C TYR A 319 2.03 -10.05 8.14
N TYR A 320 3.24 -10.30 7.63
CA TYR A 320 4.47 -10.22 8.41
C TYR A 320 5.47 -9.27 7.76
N ASN A 321 6.46 -8.81 8.55
CA ASN A 321 7.53 -7.96 8.06
C ASN A 321 8.31 -8.66 6.94
N MET A 322 8.31 -8.06 5.75
CA MET A 322 8.97 -8.62 4.56
C MET A 322 10.50 -8.70 4.71
N ARG A 323 11.09 -7.95 5.64
CA ARG A 323 12.53 -7.97 5.93
C ARG A 323 13.07 -9.38 6.09
N GLU A 324 12.37 -10.26 6.79
CA GLU A 324 12.78 -11.65 7.03
C GLU A 324 13.02 -12.42 5.72
N LYS A 325 12.26 -12.12 4.68
CA LYS A 325 12.35 -12.75 3.36
C LYS A 325 13.28 -12.02 2.39
N ILE A 326 13.53 -10.74 2.60
CA ILE A 326 14.38 -9.93 1.72
C ILE A 326 15.84 -9.95 2.16
N VAL A 327 16.14 -9.95 3.46
CA VAL A 327 17.52 -9.99 3.98
C VAL A 327 18.37 -11.13 3.39
N PRO A 328 17.88 -12.36 3.22
CA PRO A 328 18.65 -13.43 2.58
C PRO A 328 19.07 -13.15 1.12
N VAL A 329 18.39 -12.23 0.47
CA VAL A 329 18.63 -11.79 -0.92
C VAL A 329 18.87 -10.29 -1.00
N MET A 330 19.50 -9.70 0.01
CA MET A 330 19.68 -8.26 0.19
C MET A 330 20.28 -7.55 -1.02
N LYS A 331 20.99 -8.27 -1.87
CA LYS A 331 21.55 -7.75 -3.14
C LYS A 331 20.51 -7.03 -4.00
N ILE A 332 19.23 -7.40 -3.93
CA ILE A 332 18.18 -6.73 -4.73
C ILE A 332 17.86 -5.32 -4.21
N VAL A 333 18.01 -5.10 -2.91
CA VAL A 333 17.90 -3.78 -2.29
C VAL A 333 19.16 -2.96 -2.58
N ASP A 334 20.34 -3.58 -2.44
CA ASP A 334 21.63 -2.93 -2.73
C ASP A 334 21.70 -2.46 -4.19
N TYR A 335 21.16 -3.23 -5.14
CA TYR A 335 21.06 -2.82 -6.55
C TYR A 335 20.18 -1.58 -6.72
N ALA A 336 19.00 -1.56 -6.09
CA ALA A 336 18.11 -0.41 -6.18
C ALA A 336 18.78 0.84 -5.57
N GLU A 337 19.43 0.70 -4.41
CA GLU A 337 20.18 1.78 -3.78
C GLU A 337 21.31 2.31 -4.69
N GLN A 338 22.08 1.41 -5.28
CA GLN A 338 23.18 1.78 -6.17
C GLN A 338 22.67 2.47 -7.45
N VAL A 339 21.58 1.98 -8.04
CA VAL A 339 20.94 2.59 -9.21
C VAL A 339 20.47 4.00 -8.89
N MET A 340 19.82 4.21 -7.73
CA MET A 340 19.42 5.55 -7.31
C MET A 340 20.63 6.49 -7.21
N LYS A 341 21.72 6.06 -6.59
CA LYS A 341 22.97 6.85 -6.49
C LYS A 341 23.55 7.17 -7.85
N THR A 342 23.54 6.23 -8.79
CA THR A 342 24.01 6.44 -10.17
C THR A 342 23.17 7.50 -10.90
N LEU A 343 21.89 7.60 -10.59
CA LEU A 343 20.96 8.59 -11.13
C LEU A 343 20.93 9.90 -10.31
N GLU A 344 21.88 10.08 -9.40
CA GLU A 344 21.97 11.24 -8.50
C GLU A 344 20.69 11.42 -7.64
N ILE A 345 20.07 10.30 -7.27
CA ILE A 345 18.95 10.24 -6.33
C ILE A 345 19.50 9.79 -4.99
N GLU A 346 19.30 10.60 -3.93
CA GLU A 346 19.67 10.20 -2.57
C GLU A 346 18.70 9.11 -2.08
N PRO A 347 19.16 7.90 -1.79
CA PRO A 347 18.28 6.84 -1.25
C PRO A 347 17.80 7.18 0.15
N ASN A 348 16.50 7.03 0.36
CA ASN A 348 15.85 7.16 1.66
C ASN A 348 15.26 5.80 2.07
N ILE A 349 16.08 5.00 2.78
CA ILE A 349 15.68 3.66 3.21
C ILE A 349 14.86 3.79 4.49
N VAL A 350 13.56 3.60 4.39
CA VAL A 350 12.60 3.73 5.50
C VAL A 350 11.67 2.51 5.53
N PRO A 351 11.11 2.14 6.71
CA PRO A 351 10.12 1.09 6.77
C PRO A 351 8.75 1.56 6.30
N VAL A 352 7.93 0.65 5.80
CA VAL A 352 6.49 0.88 5.58
C VAL A 352 5.75 0.69 6.89
N ARG A 353 5.13 1.74 7.42
CA ARG A 353 4.27 1.66 8.61
C ARG A 353 2.87 1.13 8.24
N GLY A 354 2.84 0.01 7.59
CA GLY A 354 1.68 -0.70 7.05
C GLY A 354 2.13 -1.97 6.36
N GLY A 355 1.30 -2.47 5.47
CA GLY A 355 1.62 -3.54 4.53
C GLY A 355 1.64 -3.02 3.11
N THR A 356 2.19 -3.83 2.21
CA THR A 356 2.14 -3.65 0.76
C THR A 356 1.96 -5.01 0.11
N ASP A 357 1.68 -5.04 -1.17
CA ASP A 357 1.71 -6.31 -1.93
C ASP A 357 3.05 -7.04 -1.74
N GLY A 358 4.15 -6.29 -1.68
CA GLY A 358 5.49 -6.84 -1.45
C GLY A 358 5.64 -7.59 -0.13
N SER A 359 4.91 -7.19 0.92
CA SER A 359 4.93 -7.87 2.21
C SER A 359 4.46 -9.32 2.08
N GLN A 360 3.32 -9.54 1.43
CA GLN A 360 2.75 -10.87 1.25
C GLN A 360 3.47 -11.66 0.15
N LEU A 361 3.80 -11.04 -0.98
CA LEU A 361 4.53 -11.67 -2.08
C LEU A 361 5.89 -12.23 -1.62
N SER A 362 6.58 -11.51 -0.74
CA SER A 362 7.85 -11.98 -0.19
C SER A 362 7.70 -13.29 0.58
N TYR A 363 6.62 -13.46 1.34
CA TYR A 363 6.30 -14.71 2.03
C TYR A 363 5.77 -15.82 1.11
N MET A 364 5.27 -15.45 -0.08
CA MET A 364 4.86 -16.40 -1.11
C MET A 364 6.03 -16.90 -1.97
N GLY A 365 7.25 -16.45 -1.69
CA GLY A 365 8.47 -16.86 -2.38
C GLY A 365 8.93 -15.90 -3.47
N LEU A 366 8.37 -14.71 -3.55
CA LEU A 366 8.78 -13.64 -4.44
C LEU A 366 9.26 -12.43 -3.63
N PRO A 367 10.55 -12.33 -3.30
CA PRO A 367 11.09 -11.16 -2.59
C PRO A 367 10.80 -9.87 -3.35
N THR A 368 10.10 -8.92 -2.73
CA THR A 368 9.57 -7.75 -3.42
C THR A 368 9.65 -6.48 -2.56
N PRO A 369 10.78 -5.74 -2.57
CA PRO A 369 10.87 -4.43 -1.95
C PRO A 369 10.08 -3.37 -2.74
N ASN A 370 9.75 -2.25 -2.06
CA ASN A 370 9.10 -1.08 -2.66
C ASN A 370 10.11 -0.04 -3.11
N ILE A 371 9.82 0.58 -4.25
CA ILE A 371 10.52 1.75 -4.79
C ILE A 371 9.54 2.93 -4.87
N PHE A 372 10.04 4.14 -4.67
CA PHE A 372 9.27 5.38 -4.75
C PHE A 372 8.56 5.57 -6.10
N THR A 373 7.45 6.30 -6.09
CA THR A 373 6.73 6.76 -7.29
C THR A 373 6.88 8.26 -7.53
N GLY A 374 7.15 9.03 -6.48
CA GLY A 374 7.34 10.47 -6.54
C GLY A 374 6.13 11.29 -6.06
N GLY A 375 5.12 10.65 -5.49
CA GLY A 375 3.92 11.30 -4.98
C GLY A 375 3.93 11.51 -3.47
N GLU A 376 3.02 12.33 -3.00
CA GLU A 376 2.82 12.65 -1.60
C GLU A 376 1.33 12.84 -1.25
N ASN A 377 1.02 12.83 0.05
CA ASN A 377 -0.30 13.08 0.61
C ASN A 377 -1.37 12.11 0.09
N TYR A 378 -1.01 10.84 -0.06
CA TYR A 378 -1.91 9.80 -0.56
C TYR A 378 -3.21 9.66 0.25
N HIS A 379 -4.20 9.01 -0.34
CA HIS A 379 -5.50 8.69 0.25
C HIS A 379 -6.41 9.90 0.54
N GLY A 380 -6.17 11.05 -0.09
CA GLY A 380 -7.00 12.23 0.14
C GLY A 380 -6.91 13.31 -0.93
N LYS A 381 -7.65 14.39 -0.69
CA LYS A 381 -7.79 15.51 -1.63
C LYS A 381 -6.52 16.35 -1.82
N TYR A 382 -5.53 16.21 -0.94
CA TYR A 382 -4.25 16.89 -1.03
C TYR A 382 -3.15 16.05 -1.70
N GLU A 383 -3.52 14.91 -2.24
CA GLU A 383 -2.63 14.05 -3.00
C GLU A 383 -2.08 14.79 -4.21
N PHE A 384 -0.77 14.71 -4.43
CA PHE A 384 -0.11 15.27 -5.60
C PHE A 384 1.12 14.47 -5.98
N ILE A 385 1.61 14.66 -7.18
CA ILE A 385 2.83 14.02 -7.67
C ILE A 385 3.63 14.95 -8.56
N SER A 386 4.95 14.85 -8.48
CA SER A 386 5.88 15.51 -9.38
C SER A 386 6.12 14.65 -10.61
N ALA A 387 5.90 15.24 -11.79
CA ALA A 387 6.18 14.57 -13.07
C ALA A 387 7.67 14.26 -13.24
N GLU A 388 8.56 15.13 -12.81
CA GLU A 388 10.01 14.93 -12.84
C GLU A 388 10.44 13.79 -11.93
N ASN A 389 9.79 13.62 -10.77
CA ASN A 389 10.07 12.51 -9.87
C ASN A 389 9.50 11.18 -10.41
N MET A 390 8.36 11.21 -11.10
CA MET A 390 7.88 10.05 -11.88
C MET A 390 8.88 9.63 -12.95
N GLU A 391 9.45 10.61 -13.67
CA GLU A 391 10.48 10.32 -14.67
C GLU A 391 11.72 9.69 -14.05
N LYS A 392 12.15 10.15 -12.87
CA LYS A 392 13.23 9.53 -12.11
C LYS A 392 12.91 8.09 -11.70
N ALA A 393 11.71 7.82 -11.22
CA ALA A 393 11.25 6.46 -10.90
C ALA A 393 11.28 5.56 -12.13
N THR A 394 10.83 6.07 -13.28
CA THR A 394 10.90 5.36 -14.57
C THR A 394 12.34 5.06 -14.97
N GLN A 395 13.26 6.01 -14.79
CA GLN A 395 14.69 5.81 -15.03
C GLN A 395 15.29 4.76 -14.09
N VAL A 396 14.85 4.70 -12.83
CA VAL A 396 15.26 3.64 -11.89
C VAL A 396 14.88 2.27 -12.42
N ILE A 397 13.66 2.08 -12.94
CA ILE A 397 13.24 0.81 -13.57
C ILE A 397 14.18 0.45 -14.71
N ILE A 398 14.47 1.38 -15.62
CA ILE A 398 15.33 1.17 -16.79
C ILE A 398 16.76 0.79 -16.35
N GLU A 399 17.32 1.50 -15.37
CA GLU A 399 18.69 1.23 -14.89
C GLU A 399 18.78 -0.08 -14.09
N LEU A 400 17.74 -0.45 -13.32
CA LEU A 400 17.67 -1.77 -12.67
C LEU A 400 17.73 -2.91 -13.69
N VAL A 401 17.02 -2.75 -14.80
CA VAL A 401 17.01 -3.73 -15.89
C VAL A 401 18.39 -3.87 -16.54
N LYS A 402 19.10 -2.77 -16.76
CA LYS A 402 20.49 -2.78 -17.28
C LYS A 402 21.50 -3.36 -16.30
N SER A 403 21.28 -3.18 -15.00
CA SER A 403 22.22 -3.56 -13.95
C SER A 403 22.05 -4.99 -13.49
N ALA A 404 20.95 -5.64 -13.82
CA ALA A 404 20.69 -7.04 -13.50
C ALA A 404 21.72 -7.95 -14.20
N LYS A 405 22.46 -8.73 -13.39
CA LYS A 405 23.52 -9.65 -13.86
C LYS A 405 23.46 -10.97 -13.10
#